data_ed71c0e02ecfa88bd0593f000d99f246
#
_entry.id   ed71c0e02ecfa88bd0593f000d99f246
#
_cell.length_a   1.000
_cell.length_b   1.000
_cell.length_c   1.000
_cell.angle_alpha   90.00
_cell.angle_beta   90.00
_cell.angle_gamma   90.00
#
_symmetry.space_group_name_H-M   'P 1'
#
loop_
_entity.id
_entity.type
_entity.pdbx_description
1 polymer ?
#
loop_
_entity_poly.entity_id
_entity_poly.type
_entity_poly.pdbx_seq_one_letter_code
_entity_poly.pdbx_strand_id
1 'polypeptide(L)'
;EFRRRGRELVDWIADYQERVASLPAFPKVQPGEIRAALPAEAPEQGESFDVVLRDLEEIIMPGLTHWQSPNFYGFFPSNNSGPSILGELLSAGLSVHAMMWSTSPAATELETHVLDWLVDLLDLPDAFRSDSDGGGVIEDTASSATLCALIAARERVTDFASNDDGCDGRIVAYTSSQAHLSVEKAIKIAGLGRQNLRLIDVDDSFAMCPEHLAQRIKDDREAGLLPAFVCATVGTTASNGLDPLHEIGRICTKANVWLHVDAAMSGTAALCPEFRHIHDGLELADSYCFNPHKWMFTNFDCDCFYVADRAALINALTILPEYLRNEATESGSVIDYRDWQVPLGRRFRALKLWFVLRHYGAEGLCFH
;
A
#
# COMPACT_ATOMS: atom_id res chain seq x y z
N GLU A 1 2.88 -34.46 12.84
CA GLU A 1 3.95 -33.94 11.97
C GLU A 1 3.90 -32.39 11.92
N PHE A 2 2.80 -31.75 11.56
CA PHE A 2 2.66 -30.30 11.43
C PHE A 2 3.20 -29.52 12.65
N ARG A 3 2.82 -29.92 13.88
CA ARG A 3 3.28 -29.24 15.10
C ARG A 3 4.80 -29.33 15.31
N ARG A 4 5.41 -30.44 14.97
CA ARG A 4 6.86 -30.61 15.06
C ARG A 4 7.57 -29.75 14.05
N ARG A 5 7.15 -29.82 12.78
CA ARG A 5 7.73 -29.04 11.69
C ARG A 5 7.53 -27.53 11.86
N GLY A 6 6.36 -27.11 12.40
CA GLY A 6 6.13 -25.71 12.71
C GLY A 6 7.10 -25.15 13.76
N ARG A 7 7.45 -25.93 14.77
CA ARG A 7 8.47 -25.54 15.76
C ARG A 7 9.86 -25.45 15.12
N GLU A 8 10.25 -26.45 14.32
CA GLU A 8 11.51 -26.45 13.58
C GLU A 8 11.64 -25.23 12.67
N LEU A 9 10.56 -24.81 12.00
CA LEU A 9 10.56 -23.61 11.16
C LEU A 9 10.66 -22.31 11.94
N VAL A 10 10.01 -22.22 13.10
CA VAL A 10 10.14 -21.05 13.98
C VAL A 10 11.58 -20.92 14.48
N ASP A 11 12.19 -22.01 14.94
CA ASP A 11 13.60 -22.04 15.34
C ASP A 11 14.50 -21.65 14.17
N TRP A 12 14.29 -22.23 12.98
CA TRP A 12 15.02 -21.88 11.77
C TRP A 12 14.93 -20.38 11.41
N ILE A 13 13.75 -19.77 11.51
CA ILE A 13 13.55 -18.33 11.25
C ILE A 13 14.32 -17.49 12.26
N ALA A 14 14.29 -17.85 13.55
CA ALA A 14 15.05 -17.17 14.59
C ALA A 14 16.56 -17.24 14.31
N ASP A 15 17.09 -18.45 14.03
CA ASP A 15 18.50 -18.65 13.65
C ASP A 15 18.89 -17.86 12.40
N TYR A 16 17.99 -17.77 11.39
CA TYR A 16 18.21 -16.94 10.21
C TYR A 16 18.35 -15.46 10.58
N GLN A 17 17.45 -14.93 11.41
CA GLN A 17 17.50 -13.53 11.86
C GLN A 17 18.80 -13.21 12.62
N GLU A 18 19.28 -14.13 13.46
CA GLU A 18 20.54 -13.95 14.18
C GLU A 18 21.77 -13.98 13.25
N ARG A 19 21.77 -14.83 12.22
CA ARG A 19 22.91 -14.99 11.29
C ARG A 19 22.88 -14.12 10.05
N VAL A 20 21.76 -13.42 9.73
CA VAL A 20 21.60 -12.69 8.47
C VAL A 20 22.69 -11.64 8.21
N ALA A 21 23.20 -11.01 9.27
CA ALA A 21 24.32 -10.05 9.17
C ALA A 21 25.63 -10.69 8.64
N SER A 22 25.80 -11.99 8.80
CA SER A 22 26.97 -12.73 8.32
C SER A 22 26.81 -13.28 6.88
N LEU A 23 25.58 -13.24 6.34
CA LEU A 23 25.28 -13.68 4.98
C LEU A 23 25.61 -12.57 3.96
N PRO A 24 25.97 -12.93 2.71
CA PRO A 24 26.13 -11.95 1.65
C PRO A 24 24.80 -11.23 1.38
N ALA A 25 24.77 -9.90 1.43
CA ALA A 25 23.55 -9.13 1.14
C ALA A 25 22.99 -9.44 -0.27
N PHE A 26 23.89 -9.65 -1.25
CA PHE A 26 23.52 -10.01 -2.63
C PHE A 26 24.04 -11.40 -3.02
N PRO A 27 23.25 -12.19 -3.76
CA PRO A 27 23.68 -13.49 -4.25
C PRO A 27 24.73 -13.36 -5.36
N LYS A 28 25.56 -14.41 -5.52
CA LYS A 28 26.57 -14.50 -6.58
C LYS A 28 26.20 -15.52 -7.65
N VAL A 29 24.92 -15.70 -7.93
CA VAL A 29 24.40 -16.66 -8.90
C VAL A 29 24.25 -16.04 -10.29
N GLN A 30 24.40 -16.85 -11.33
CA GLN A 30 24.13 -16.45 -12.71
C GLN A 30 22.66 -16.71 -13.09
N PRO A 31 22.08 -15.97 -14.06
CA PRO A 31 20.74 -16.22 -14.56
C PRO A 31 20.56 -17.68 -15.00
N GLY A 32 19.56 -18.36 -14.44
CA GLY A 32 19.22 -19.75 -14.73
C GLY A 32 19.91 -20.81 -13.83
N GLU A 33 20.90 -20.42 -13.04
CA GLU A 33 21.66 -21.35 -12.18
C GLU A 33 20.76 -22.00 -11.12
N ILE A 34 19.95 -21.20 -10.39
CA ILE A 34 18.99 -21.73 -9.40
C ILE A 34 17.98 -22.66 -10.08
N ARG A 35 17.41 -22.25 -11.23
CA ARG A 35 16.44 -23.07 -11.95
C ARG A 35 17.04 -24.41 -12.40
N ALA A 36 18.31 -24.44 -12.83
CA ALA A 36 18.99 -25.66 -13.26
C ALA A 36 19.31 -26.61 -12.09
N ALA A 37 19.43 -26.07 -10.87
CA ALA A 37 19.66 -26.88 -9.66
C ALA A 37 18.35 -27.47 -9.08
N LEU A 38 17.19 -26.92 -9.40
CA LEU A 38 15.90 -27.46 -8.97
C LEU A 38 15.51 -28.71 -9.78
N PRO A 39 14.68 -29.63 -9.23
CA PRO A 39 14.15 -30.77 -9.97
C PRO A 39 13.53 -30.34 -11.30
N ALA A 40 13.87 -31.02 -12.39
CA ALA A 40 13.39 -30.67 -13.73
C ALA A 40 11.89 -30.90 -13.92
N GLU A 41 11.33 -31.86 -13.20
CA GLU A 41 9.92 -32.25 -13.26
C GLU A 41 9.27 -32.20 -11.87
N ALA A 42 7.96 -31.97 -11.82
CA ALA A 42 7.22 -32.05 -10.58
C ALA A 42 7.27 -33.50 -10.03
N PRO A 43 7.43 -33.70 -8.72
CA PRO A 43 7.50 -35.03 -8.15
C PRO A 43 6.14 -35.75 -8.30
N GLU A 44 6.14 -36.98 -8.85
CA GLU A 44 4.94 -37.82 -8.93
C GLU A 44 4.46 -38.31 -7.55
N GLN A 45 5.39 -38.48 -6.63
CA GLN A 45 5.13 -38.88 -5.25
C GLN A 45 5.63 -37.79 -4.30
N GLY A 46 4.87 -37.58 -3.19
CA GLY A 46 5.25 -36.60 -2.19
C GLY A 46 6.62 -36.93 -1.56
N GLU A 47 7.42 -35.90 -1.38
CA GLU A 47 8.74 -35.99 -0.74
C GLU A 47 8.68 -35.73 0.76
N SER A 48 9.70 -36.14 1.50
CA SER A 48 9.78 -35.82 2.91
C SER A 48 10.05 -34.32 3.12
N PHE A 49 9.52 -33.78 4.20
CA PHE A 49 9.75 -32.37 4.54
C PHE A 49 11.24 -32.04 4.75
N ASP A 50 12.05 -33.02 5.16
CA ASP A 50 13.51 -32.86 5.30
C ASP A 50 14.20 -32.62 3.95
N VAL A 51 13.72 -33.25 2.87
CA VAL A 51 14.22 -33.01 1.51
C VAL A 51 13.90 -31.57 1.09
N VAL A 52 12.66 -31.12 1.30
CA VAL A 52 12.23 -29.76 0.96
C VAL A 52 13.03 -28.69 1.73
N LEU A 53 13.30 -28.91 3.02
CA LEU A 53 14.13 -27.98 3.80
C LEU A 53 15.59 -27.97 3.38
N ARG A 54 16.14 -29.13 3.02
CA ARG A 54 17.50 -29.21 2.48
C ARG A 54 17.60 -28.42 1.18
N ASP A 55 16.66 -28.56 0.26
CA ASP A 55 16.66 -27.84 -1.01
C ASP A 55 16.47 -26.33 -0.81
N LEU A 56 15.72 -25.91 0.21
CA LEU A 56 15.66 -24.51 0.64
C LEU A 56 17.07 -24.01 1.02
N GLU A 57 17.79 -24.72 1.88
CA GLU A 57 19.13 -24.31 2.35
C GLU A 57 20.21 -24.37 1.26
N GLU A 58 20.22 -25.44 0.47
CA GLU A 58 21.30 -25.71 -0.46
C GLU A 58 21.11 -25.06 -1.84
N ILE A 59 19.85 -24.85 -2.28
CA ILE A 59 19.54 -24.33 -3.61
C ILE A 59 18.95 -22.91 -3.55
N ILE A 60 17.94 -22.69 -2.71
CA ILE A 60 17.18 -21.43 -2.72
C ILE A 60 17.91 -20.33 -1.95
N MET A 61 18.36 -20.61 -0.72
CA MET A 61 19.04 -19.60 0.13
C MET A 61 20.26 -18.95 -0.53
N PRO A 62 21.14 -19.68 -1.24
CA PRO A 62 22.27 -19.06 -1.95
C PRO A 62 21.89 -18.06 -3.04
N GLY A 63 20.66 -18.15 -3.56
CA GLY A 63 20.12 -17.26 -4.58
C GLY A 63 19.33 -16.07 -4.05
N LEU A 64 19.14 -15.95 -2.74
CA LEU A 64 18.37 -14.87 -2.14
C LEU A 64 19.21 -13.60 -1.94
N THR A 65 18.58 -12.46 -2.20
CA THR A 65 19.03 -11.18 -1.66
C THR A 65 18.48 -11.04 -0.25
N HIS A 66 19.37 -10.89 0.73
CA HIS A 66 19.00 -10.84 2.13
C HIS A 66 18.59 -9.40 2.53
N TRP A 67 17.32 -9.05 2.32
CA TRP A 67 16.76 -7.73 2.60
C TRP A 67 16.86 -7.31 4.07
N GLN A 68 16.94 -8.28 4.99
CA GLN A 68 17.09 -8.02 6.43
C GLN A 68 18.57 -7.85 6.84
N SER A 69 19.51 -7.98 5.90
CA SER A 69 20.92 -7.77 6.19
C SER A 69 21.22 -6.31 6.48
N PRO A 70 21.95 -5.96 7.56
CA PRO A 70 22.39 -4.60 7.85
C PRO A 70 23.34 -4.05 6.78
N ASN A 71 23.82 -4.89 5.86
CA ASN A 71 24.66 -4.52 4.73
C ASN A 71 23.88 -4.37 3.42
N PHE A 72 22.54 -4.42 3.47
CA PHE A 72 21.69 -4.19 2.30
C PHE A 72 21.27 -2.72 2.25
N TYR A 73 21.80 -1.97 1.30
CA TYR A 73 21.55 -0.54 1.09
C TYR A 73 20.79 -0.23 -0.21
N GLY A 74 20.19 -1.24 -0.84
CA GLY A 74 19.42 -1.09 -2.07
C GLY A 74 17.93 -0.93 -1.77
N PHE A 75 17.25 -0.09 -2.54
CA PHE A 75 15.80 0.12 -2.51
C PHE A 75 15.25 0.62 -1.14
N PHE A 76 13.96 0.89 -1.07
CA PHE A 76 13.27 1.03 0.21
C PHE A 76 13.17 -0.33 0.92
N PRO A 77 13.22 -0.37 2.26
CA PRO A 77 13.24 -1.63 2.98
C PRO A 77 11.95 -2.43 2.80
N SER A 78 12.08 -3.76 2.95
CA SER A 78 10.99 -4.67 3.27
C SER A 78 11.35 -5.26 4.62
N ASN A 79 10.75 -4.77 5.69
CA ASN A 79 11.10 -5.21 7.03
C ASN A 79 10.17 -6.31 7.53
N ASN A 80 10.50 -6.87 8.69
CA ASN A 80 9.67 -7.79 9.44
C ASN A 80 9.97 -7.68 10.94
N SER A 81 9.21 -8.42 11.74
CA SER A 81 9.45 -8.61 13.17
C SER A 81 8.85 -9.93 13.63
N GLY A 82 9.30 -10.42 14.77
CA GLY A 82 8.73 -11.63 15.38
C GLY A 82 7.20 -11.57 15.53
N PRO A 83 6.62 -10.50 16.12
CA PRO A 83 5.17 -10.34 16.20
C PRO A 83 4.47 -10.39 14.85
N SER A 84 5.02 -9.71 13.84
CA SER A 84 4.46 -9.70 12.50
C SER A 84 4.45 -11.09 11.84
N ILE A 85 5.56 -11.82 11.93
CA ILE A 85 5.70 -13.19 11.41
C ILE A 85 4.70 -14.13 12.08
N LEU A 86 4.56 -14.05 13.41
CA LEU A 86 3.60 -14.87 14.15
C LEU A 86 2.15 -14.52 13.83
N GLY A 87 1.83 -13.24 13.64
CA GLY A 87 0.51 -12.78 13.18
C GLY A 87 0.18 -13.31 11.78
N GLU A 88 1.14 -13.31 10.87
CA GLU A 88 0.99 -13.87 9.51
C GLU A 88 0.81 -15.40 9.56
N LEU A 89 1.57 -16.11 10.39
CA LEU A 89 1.43 -17.55 10.59
C LEU A 89 0.02 -17.92 11.07
N LEU A 90 -0.52 -17.15 12.01
CA LEU A 90 -1.90 -17.34 12.49
C LEU A 90 -2.91 -17.03 11.40
N SER A 91 -2.74 -15.95 10.63
CA SER A 91 -3.61 -15.60 9.51
C SER A 91 -3.66 -16.72 8.47
N ALA A 92 -2.49 -17.28 8.12
CA ALA A 92 -2.41 -18.43 7.21
C ALA A 92 -3.08 -19.69 7.79
N GLY A 93 -2.88 -19.96 9.09
CA GLY A 93 -3.48 -21.11 9.77
C GLY A 93 -5.00 -21.03 9.93
N LEU A 94 -5.56 -19.81 10.13
CA LEU A 94 -7.00 -19.57 10.20
C LEU A 94 -7.66 -19.63 8.84
N SER A 95 -6.92 -19.28 7.77
CA SER A 95 -7.40 -19.29 6.37
C SER A 95 -8.71 -18.51 6.17
N VAL A 96 -8.86 -17.38 6.87
CA VAL A 96 -10.04 -16.53 6.83
C VAL A 96 -10.02 -15.65 5.58
N HIS A 97 -11.18 -15.45 4.98
CA HIS A 97 -11.39 -14.56 3.84
C HIS A 97 -11.99 -13.23 4.30
N ALA A 98 -11.17 -12.16 4.31
CA ALA A 98 -11.53 -10.86 4.87
C ALA A 98 -12.21 -9.91 3.85
N MET A 99 -13.04 -10.42 2.94
CA MET A 99 -13.66 -9.63 1.87
C MET A 99 -14.91 -8.86 2.29
N MET A 100 -15.72 -9.44 3.15
CA MET A 100 -16.99 -8.88 3.62
C MET A 100 -17.14 -9.10 5.12
N TRP A 101 -17.92 -8.26 5.77
CA TRP A 101 -18.25 -8.43 7.18
C TRP A 101 -18.89 -9.81 7.45
N SER A 102 -19.84 -10.22 6.61
CA SER A 102 -20.56 -11.50 6.78
C SER A 102 -19.68 -12.73 6.64
N THR A 103 -18.55 -12.67 5.91
CA THR A 103 -17.61 -13.79 5.78
C THR A 103 -16.62 -13.86 6.92
N SER A 104 -16.31 -12.74 7.57
CA SER A 104 -15.51 -12.66 8.78
C SER A 104 -15.70 -11.33 9.50
N PRO A 105 -16.69 -11.20 10.40
CA PRO A 105 -16.92 -9.97 11.17
C PRO A 105 -15.66 -9.52 11.92
N ALA A 106 -14.97 -10.44 12.57
CA ALA A 106 -13.76 -10.14 13.33
C ALA A 106 -12.62 -9.60 12.45
N ALA A 107 -12.47 -10.08 11.21
CA ALA A 107 -11.44 -9.57 10.31
C ALA A 107 -11.75 -8.14 9.85
N THR A 108 -13.00 -7.86 9.50
CA THR A 108 -13.45 -6.52 9.10
C THR A 108 -13.34 -5.53 10.25
N GLU A 109 -13.87 -5.87 11.43
CA GLU A 109 -13.88 -4.97 12.58
C GLU A 109 -12.47 -4.72 13.12
N LEU A 110 -11.60 -5.74 13.12
CA LEU A 110 -10.20 -5.55 13.50
C LEU A 110 -9.46 -4.64 12.50
N GLU A 111 -9.70 -4.78 11.20
CA GLU A 111 -9.10 -3.91 10.18
C GLU A 111 -9.52 -2.46 10.38
N THR A 112 -10.81 -2.21 10.50
CA THR A 112 -11.36 -0.88 10.81
C THR A 112 -10.73 -0.29 12.06
N HIS A 113 -10.66 -1.08 13.13
CA HIS A 113 -10.15 -0.63 14.42
C HIS A 113 -8.66 -0.27 14.40
N VAL A 114 -7.82 -1.09 13.75
CA VAL A 114 -6.37 -0.79 13.67
C VAL A 114 -6.10 0.39 12.75
N LEU A 115 -6.91 0.60 11.72
CA LEU A 115 -6.80 1.76 10.84
C LEU A 115 -7.17 3.05 11.59
N ASP A 116 -8.21 3.05 12.42
CA ASP A 116 -8.56 4.19 13.28
C ASP A 116 -7.47 4.47 14.33
N TRP A 117 -6.85 3.43 14.92
CA TRP A 117 -5.68 3.62 15.79
C TRP A 117 -4.52 4.31 15.06
N LEU A 118 -4.31 3.98 13.79
CA LEU A 118 -3.24 4.60 13.00
C LEU A 118 -3.57 6.06 12.65
N VAL A 119 -4.84 6.43 12.48
CA VAL A 119 -5.23 7.85 12.35
C VAL A 119 -4.78 8.62 13.58
N ASP A 120 -5.05 8.12 14.78
CA ASP A 120 -4.63 8.79 16.03
C ASP A 120 -3.09 8.78 16.19
N LEU A 121 -2.44 7.64 15.95
CA LEU A 121 -0.99 7.48 16.16
C LEU A 121 -0.15 8.35 15.21
N LEU A 122 -0.57 8.48 13.96
CA LEU A 122 0.13 9.24 12.93
C LEU A 122 -0.35 10.69 12.82
N ASP A 123 -1.32 11.11 13.67
CA ASP A 123 -1.95 12.42 13.63
C ASP A 123 -2.53 12.75 12.24
N LEU A 124 -3.22 11.77 11.64
CA LEU A 124 -3.88 11.95 10.35
C LEU A 124 -5.19 12.74 10.51
N PRO A 125 -5.69 13.36 9.44
CA PRO A 125 -6.97 14.08 9.48
C PRO A 125 -8.15 13.21 9.92
N ASP A 126 -9.07 13.76 10.72
CA ASP A 126 -10.29 13.08 11.17
C ASP A 126 -11.18 12.61 10.00
N ALA A 127 -11.06 13.24 8.83
CA ALA A 127 -11.73 12.81 7.60
C ALA A 127 -11.38 11.37 7.17
N PHE A 128 -10.27 10.81 7.66
CA PHE A 128 -9.84 9.44 7.38
C PHE A 128 -10.32 8.41 8.42
N ARG A 129 -11.06 8.82 9.42
CA ARG A 129 -11.66 7.91 10.42
C ARG A 129 -12.85 7.15 9.86
N SER A 130 -13.06 5.96 10.38
CA SER A 130 -14.18 5.09 9.97
C SER A 130 -15.57 5.65 10.36
N ASP A 131 -15.64 6.51 11.37
CA ASP A 131 -16.86 7.18 11.84
C ASP A 131 -17.14 8.54 11.14
N SER A 132 -16.29 8.93 10.17
CA SER A 132 -16.49 10.07 9.27
C SER A 132 -17.12 9.63 7.93
N ASP A 133 -17.16 10.53 6.94
CA ASP A 133 -17.54 10.20 5.55
C ASP A 133 -16.43 9.43 4.81
N GLY A 134 -15.23 9.40 5.37
CA GLY A 134 -14.07 8.70 4.85
C GLY A 134 -13.82 7.35 5.52
N GLY A 135 -12.56 6.93 5.54
CA GLY A 135 -12.09 5.70 6.17
C GLY A 135 -10.83 5.15 5.54
N GLY A 136 -10.39 4.00 6.03
CA GLY A 136 -9.21 3.31 5.50
C GLY A 136 -9.47 1.86 5.13
N VAL A 137 -8.57 1.29 4.33
CA VAL A 137 -8.53 -0.13 3.94
C VAL A 137 -7.06 -0.59 3.86
N ILE A 138 -6.79 -1.85 4.20
CA ILE A 138 -5.43 -2.41 4.05
C ILE A 138 -5.31 -3.06 2.67
N GLU A 139 -4.56 -2.39 1.79
CA GLU A 139 -4.17 -2.86 0.46
C GLU A 139 -2.91 -3.74 0.51
N ASP A 140 -2.53 -4.34 -0.62
CA ASP A 140 -1.26 -5.05 -0.76
C ASP A 140 -0.08 -4.07 -0.83
N THR A 141 -0.18 -3.04 -1.67
CA THR A 141 0.90 -2.07 -1.90
C THR A 141 0.35 -0.67 -2.22
N ALA A 142 1.16 0.36 -2.00
CA ALA A 142 0.87 1.72 -2.46
C ALA A 142 0.57 1.83 -3.96
N SER A 143 1.03 0.87 -4.78
CA SER A 143 0.67 0.83 -6.20
C SER A 143 -0.81 0.55 -6.44
N SER A 144 -1.41 -0.34 -5.63
CA SER A 144 -2.85 -0.60 -5.65
C SER A 144 -3.63 0.58 -5.09
N ALA A 145 -3.19 1.16 -3.98
CA ALA A 145 -3.77 2.36 -3.39
C ALA A 145 -3.80 3.53 -4.39
N THR A 146 -2.67 3.82 -5.05
CA THR A 146 -2.58 4.86 -6.10
C THR A 146 -3.53 4.58 -7.26
N LEU A 147 -3.66 3.31 -7.69
CA LEU A 147 -4.59 2.92 -8.75
C LEU A 147 -6.05 3.14 -8.33
N CYS A 148 -6.43 2.72 -7.12
CA CYS A 148 -7.78 2.91 -6.58
C CYS A 148 -8.12 4.40 -6.45
N ALA A 149 -7.20 5.22 -5.92
CA ALA A 149 -7.36 6.66 -5.84
C ALA A 149 -7.53 7.32 -7.22
N LEU A 150 -6.73 6.90 -8.20
CA LEU A 150 -6.83 7.39 -9.58
C LEU A 150 -8.16 7.01 -10.25
N ILE A 151 -8.64 5.77 -10.03
CA ILE A 151 -9.94 5.34 -10.56
C ILE A 151 -11.06 6.17 -9.92
N ALA A 152 -11.05 6.38 -8.60
CA ALA A 152 -12.03 7.22 -7.93
C ALA A 152 -11.99 8.67 -8.45
N ALA A 153 -10.81 9.23 -8.67
CA ALA A 153 -10.64 10.56 -9.26
C ALA A 153 -11.17 10.66 -10.70
N ARG A 154 -10.90 9.62 -11.51
CA ARG A 154 -11.40 9.50 -12.88
C ARG A 154 -12.93 9.49 -12.92
N GLU A 155 -13.54 8.69 -12.06
CA GLU A 155 -14.99 8.58 -11.99
C GLU A 155 -15.61 9.88 -11.47
N ARG A 156 -15.02 10.49 -10.43
CA ARG A 156 -15.51 11.78 -9.89
C ARG A 156 -15.52 12.89 -10.96
N VAL A 157 -14.49 13.01 -11.77
CA VAL A 157 -14.39 14.09 -12.79
C VAL A 157 -15.31 13.87 -13.98
N THR A 158 -15.77 12.63 -14.21
CA THR A 158 -16.66 12.25 -15.33
C THR A 158 -18.09 11.92 -14.88
N ASP A 159 -18.42 12.17 -13.62
CA ASP A 159 -19.72 11.81 -13.03
C ASP A 159 -20.04 10.32 -13.26
N PHE A 160 -19.05 9.47 -13.04
CA PHE A 160 -19.07 8.01 -13.21
C PHE A 160 -19.27 7.50 -14.65
N ALA A 161 -19.21 8.37 -15.66
CA ALA A 161 -19.39 7.95 -17.05
C ALA A 161 -18.25 7.08 -17.59
N SER A 162 -17.02 7.20 -17.03
CA SER A 162 -15.90 6.41 -17.55
C SER A 162 -16.01 4.91 -17.28
N ASN A 163 -16.74 4.50 -16.24
CA ASN A 163 -17.01 3.07 -15.99
C ASN A 163 -17.93 2.46 -17.04
N ASP A 164 -18.87 3.23 -17.61
CA ASP A 164 -19.81 2.75 -18.62
C ASP A 164 -19.29 2.95 -20.05
N ASP A 165 -18.74 4.13 -20.35
CA ASP A 165 -18.40 4.56 -21.71
C ASP A 165 -16.90 4.46 -22.02
N GLY A 166 -16.05 4.23 -21.00
CA GLY A 166 -14.58 4.30 -21.14
C GLY A 166 -14.04 5.74 -21.14
N CYS A 167 -12.71 5.86 -21.31
CA CYS A 167 -12.03 7.16 -21.31
C CYS A 167 -11.97 7.74 -22.73
N ASP A 168 -12.36 9.01 -22.89
CA ASP A 168 -12.34 9.74 -24.18
C ASP A 168 -11.02 10.46 -24.50
N GLY A 169 -9.98 10.26 -23.65
CA GLY A 169 -8.66 10.84 -23.83
C GLY A 169 -8.48 12.26 -23.29
N ARG A 170 -9.50 12.87 -22.67
CA ARG A 170 -9.42 14.22 -22.11
C ARG A 170 -8.95 14.27 -20.66
N ILE A 171 -9.02 13.16 -19.93
CA ILE A 171 -8.68 13.11 -18.51
C ILE A 171 -7.16 13.17 -18.34
N VAL A 172 -6.67 14.11 -17.52
CA VAL A 172 -5.25 14.32 -17.26
C VAL A 172 -4.94 14.23 -15.78
N ALA A 173 -3.73 13.75 -15.47
CA ALA A 173 -3.21 13.59 -14.13
C ALA A 173 -1.81 14.24 -14.03
N TYR A 174 -1.41 14.57 -12.80
CA TYR A 174 -0.18 15.30 -12.48
C TYR A 174 0.60 14.61 -11.40
N THR A 175 1.92 14.62 -11.52
CA THR A 175 2.84 14.21 -10.45
C THR A 175 4.21 14.83 -10.69
N SER A 176 5.11 14.77 -9.71
CA SER A 176 6.48 15.27 -9.90
C SER A 176 7.33 14.29 -10.74
N SER A 177 8.44 14.77 -11.29
CA SER A 177 9.43 13.91 -11.97
C SER A 177 10.14 12.94 -10.99
N GLN A 178 9.99 13.13 -9.68
CA GLN A 178 10.56 12.29 -8.63
C GLN A 178 9.59 11.24 -8.09
N ALA A 179 8.31 11.29 -8.48
CA ALA A 179 7.30 10.36 -8.02
C ALA A 179 7.62 8.91 -8.42
N HIS A 180 7.11 7.97 -7.64
CA HIS A 180 7.29 6.56 -7.93
C HIS A 180 6.61 6.14 -9.24
N LEU A 181 7.19 5.17 -9.95
CA LEU A 181 6.69 4.67 -11.25
C LEU A 181 5.28 4.05 -11.18
N SER A 182 4.75 3.77 -9.98
CA SER A 182 3.37 3.32 -9.76
C SER A 182 2.35 4.28 -10.37
N VAL A 183 2.60 5.60 -10.32
CA VAL A 183 1.70 6.62 -10.88
C VAL A 183 1.57 6.44 -12.39
N GLU A 184 2.70 6.35 -13.13
CA GLU A 184 2.66 6.10 -14.57
C GLU A 184 2.00 4.75 -14.90
N LYS A 185 2.26 3.72 -14.09
CA LYS A 185 1.63 2.41 -14.26
C LYS A 185 0.11 2.49 -14.04
N ALA A 186 -0.35 3.18 -13.00
CA ALA A 186 -1.77 3.39 -12.72
C ALA A 186 -2.48 4.12 -13.88
N ILE A 187 -1.87 5.18 -14.42
CA ILE A 187 -2.37 5.92 -15.59
C ILE A 187 -2.61 5.01 -16.81
N LYS A 188 -1.65 4.10 -17.06
CA LYS A 188 -1.77 3.14 -18.18
C LYS A 188 -2.88 2.11 -17.92
N ILE A 189 -2.97 1.57 -16.70
CA ILE A 189 -3.96 0.56 -16.33
C ILE A 189 -5.37 1.16 -16.34
N ALA A 190 -5.54 2.37 -15.80
CA ALA A 190 -6.83 3.07 -15.76
C ALA A 190 -7.30 3.62 -17.13
N GLY A 191 -6.50 3.41 -18.18
CA GLY A 191 -6.90 3.75 -19.55
C GLY A 191 -6.82 5.25 -19.90
N LEU A 192 -6.17 6.08 -19.06
CA LEU A 192 -6.02 7.52 -19.37
C LEU A 192 -5.03 7.76 -20.51
N GLY A 193 -4.06 6.86 -20.68
CA GLY A 193 -2.96 7.01 -21.64
C GLY A 193 -1.77 7.78 -21.07
N ARG A 194 -0.56 7.29 -21.34
CA ARG A 194 0.70 7.85 -20.81
C ARG A 194 0.87 9.33 -21.10
N GLN A 195 0.43 9.79 -22.27
CA GLN A 195 0.58 11.20 -22.68
C GLN A 195 -0.27 12.15 -21.83
N ASN A 196 -1.25 11.64 -21.10
CA ASN A 196 -2.10 12.40 -20.20
C ASN A 196 -1.54 12.49 -18.77
N LEU A 197 -0.35 11.93 -18.50
CA LEU A 197 0.41 12.20 -17.30
C LEU A 197 1.30 13.43 -17.52
N ARG A 198 1.11 14.46 -16.71
CA ARG A 198 1.93 15.68 -16.69
C ARG A 198 2.98 15.55 -15.61
N LEU A 199 4.25 15.65 -15.99
CA LEU A 199 5.35 15.71 -15.04
C LEU A 199 5.58 17.18 -14.67
N ILE A 200 5.44 17.46 -13.39
CA ILE A 200 5.67 18.78 -12.79
C ILE A 200 7.14 18.88 -12.39
N ASP A 201 7.74 20.03 -12.65
CA ASP A 201 9.11 20.31 -12.24
C ASP A 201 9.26 20.26 -10.72
N VAL A 202 10.47 20.02 -10.31
CA VAL A 202 10.87 20.04 -8.89
C VAL A 202 11.90 21.16 -8.65
N ASP A 203 11.96 21.60 -7.41
CA ASP A 203 12.97 22.54 -6.95
C ASP A 203 14.33 21.87 -6.62
N ASP A 204 15.27 22.64 -6.08
CA ASP A 204 16.60 22.14 -5.67
C ASP A 204 16.55 21.12 -4.51
N SER A 205 15.42 21.02 -3.81
CA SER A 205 15.14 20.03 -2.76
C SER A 205 14.41 18.78 -3.30
N PHE A 206 14.21 18.71 -4.61
CA PHE A 206 13.43 17.68 -5.30
C PHE A 206 11.94 17.66 -4.92
N ALA A 207 11.40 18.75 -4.41
CA ALA A 207 9.99 18.93 -4.09
C ALA A 207 9.22 19.47 -5.31
N MET A 208 7.97 19.05 -5.50
CA MET A 208 7.12 19.52 -6.59
C MET A 208 6.94 21.04 -6.53
N CYS A 209 7.08 21.73 -7.68
CA CYS A 209 6.85 23.18 -7.80
C CYS A 209 5.35 23.50 -7.89
N PRO A 210 4.72 24.09 -6.86
CA PRO A 210 3.27 24.38 -6.86
C PRO A 210 2.85 25.33 -7.96
N GLU A 211 3.69 26.34 -8.28
CA GLU A 211 3.39 27.32 -9.33
C GLU A 211 3.33 26.67 -10.71
N HIS A 212 4.23 25.71 -10.98
CA HIS A 212 4.19 24.94 -12.24
C HIS A 212 2.95 24.05 -12.30
N LEU A 213 2.58 23.39 -11.19
CA LEU A 213 1.34 22.61 -11.10
C LEU A 213 0.11 23.47 -11.41
N ALA A 214 -0.01 24.63 -10.75
CA ALA A 214 -1.13 25.55 -10.96
C ALA A 214 -1.24 26.01 -12.44
N GLN A 215 -0.10 26.35 -13.04
CA GLN A 215 -0.06 26.77 -14.44
C GLN A 215 -0.47 25.65 -15.39
N ARG A 216 0.04 24.42 -15.16
CA ARG A 216 -0.30 23.25 -15.99
C ARG A 216 -1.78 22.89 -15.92
N ILE A 217 -2.38 22.91 -14.72
CA ILE A 217 -3.82 22.69 -14.54
C ILE A 217 -4.64 23.73 -15.31
N LYS A 218 -4.21 24.99 -15.27
CA LYS A 218 -4.87 26.07 -16.01
C LYS A 218 -4.79 25.86 -17.51
N ASP A 219 -3.58 25.58 -18.03
CA ASP A 219 -3.33 25.38 -19.47
C ASP A 219 -4.14 24.19 -20.02
N ASP A 220 -4.16 23.06 -19.29
CA ASP A 220 -4.92 21.87 -19.70
C ASP A 220 -6.44 22.16 -19.71
N ARG A 221 -6.97 22.95 -18.78
CA ARG A 221 -8.39 23.38 -18.80
C ARG A 221 -8.70 24.29 -19.97
N GLU A 222 -7.83 25.25 -20.26
CA GLU A 222 -7.98 26.14 -21.40
C GLU A 222 -7.92 25.36 -22.74
N ALA A 223 -7.21 24.23 -22.77
CA ALA A 223 -7.18 23.28 -23.88
C ALA A 223 -8.39 22.33 -23.94
N GLY A 224 -9.35 22.44 -23.01
CA GLY A 224 -10.56 21.59 -22.95
C GLY A 224 -10.32 20.20 -22.35
N LEU A 225 -9.20 20.00 -21.66
CA LEU A 225 -8.89 18.78 -20.93
C LEU A 225 -9.52 18.79 -19.52
N LEU A 226 -9.58 17.63 -18.89
CA LEU A 226 -10.19 17.38 -17.60
C LEU A 226 -9.12 17.04 -16.55
N PRO A 227 -8.55 18.02 -15.82
CA PRO A 227 -7.67 17.74 -14.68
C PRO A 227 -8.41 16.92 -13.62
N ALA A 228 -7.96 15.69 -13.37
CA ALA A 228 -8.64 14.76 -12.47
C ALA A 228 -7.85 14.44 -11.21
N PHE A 229 -6.53 14.31 -11.29
CA PHE A 229 -5.72 13.69 -10.25
C PHE A 229 -4.35 14.34 -10.12
N VAL A 230 -3.93 14.61 -8.89
CA VAL A 230 -2.57 14.98 -8.51
C VAL A 230 -2.06 13.93 -7.53
N CYS A 231 -0.87 13.38 -7.78
CA CYS A 231 -0.15 12.58 -6.80
C CYS A 231 1.02 13.39 -6.27
N ALA A 232 0.94 13.82 -5.02
CA ALA A 232 2.05 14.39 -4.26
C ALA A 232 2.73 13.30 -3.44
N THR A 233 4.04 13.40 -3.24
CA THR A 233 4.82 12.39 -2.54
C THR A 233 5.50 12.97 -1.31
N VAL A 234 5.36 12.30 -0.18
CA VAL A 234 6.08 12.60 1.06
C VAL A 234 7.18 11.55 1.23
N GLY A 235 8.42 11.94 0.87
CA GLY A 235 9.58 11.05 0.83
C GLY A 235 9.68 10.27 -0.48
N THR A 236 10.07 10.95 -1.56
CA THR A 236 10.27 10.33 -2.88
C THR A 236 11.33 9.24 -2.87
N THR A 237 11.14 8.19 -3.66
CA THR A 237 11.96 6.97 -3.62
C THR A 237 13.45 7.21 -3.89
N ALA A 238 13.79 8.10 -4.81
CA ALA A 238 15.18 8.34 -5.21
C ALA A 238 15.88 9.44 -4.41
N SER A 239 15.17 10.50 -4.04
CA SER A 239 15.74 11.73 -3.46
C SER A 239 15.25 12.03 -2.05
N ASN A 240 14.21 11.31 -1.58
CA ASN A 240 13.51 11.59 -0.32
C ASN A 240 12.94 13.03 -0.24
N GLY A 241 12.60 13.62 -1.41
CA GLY A 241 11.96 14.93 -1.50
C GLY A 241 10.58 14.92 -0.83
N LEU A 242 10.20 16.04 -0.24
CA LEU A 242 8.91 16.23 0.42
C LEU A 242 8.11 17.26 -0.36
N ASP A 243 7.04 16.86 -1.01
CA ASP A 243 6.18 17.78 -1.73
C ASP A 243 5.41 18.70 -0.76
N PRO A 244 5.26 20.01 -1.05
CA PRO A 244 4.60 20.97 -0.17
C PRO A 244 3.08 20.79 -0.20
N LEU A 245 2.56 19.89 0.66
CA LEU A 245 1.17 19.45 0.64
C LEU A 245 0.16 20.57 0.81
N HIS A 246 0.46 21.57 1.67
CA HIS A 246 -0.45 22.68 1.92
C HIS A 246 -0.69 23.53 0.66
N GLU A 247 0.38 23.89 -0.06
CA GLU A 247 0.31 24.69 -1.30
C GLU A 247 -0.36 23.88 -2.42
N ILE A 248 0.02 22.61 -2.59
CA ILE A 248 -0.55 21.70 -3.58
C ILE A 248 -2.03 21.46 -3.28
N GLY A 249 -2.38 21.20 -2.02
CA GLY A 249 -3.75 20.97 -1.57
C GLY A 249 -4.67 22.15 -1.88
N ARG A 250 -4.21 23.38 -1.62
CA ARG A 250 -4.97 24.60 -1.96
C ARG A 250 -5.21 24.74 -3.47
N ILE A 251 -4.22 24.38 -4.29
CA ILE A 251 -4.36 24.38 -5.75
C ILE A 251 -5.40 23.33 -6.15
N CYS A 252 -5.30 22.11 -5.64
CA CYS A 252 -6.22 21.01 -5.93
C CYS A 252 -7.66 21.33 -5.51
N THR A 253 -7.86 21.84 -4.30
CA THR A 253 -9.18 22.25 -3.79
C THR A 253 -9.80 23.31 -4.68
N LYS A 254 -9.05 24.39 -4.99
CA LYS A 254 -9.53 25.48 -5.88
C LYS A 254 -9.86 24.97 -7.27
N ALA A 255 -9.09 24.00 -7.73
CA ALA A 255 -9.26 23.39 -9.05
C ALA A 255 -10.23 22.21 -9.06
N ASN A 256 -10.82 21.80 -7.95
CA ASN A 256 -11.60 20.55 -7.83
C ASN A 256 -10.91 19.36 -8.53
N VAL A 257 -9.66 19.11 -8.14
CA VAL A 257 -8.83 18.01 -8.62
C VAL A 257 -8.50 17.12 -7.43
N TRP A 258 -8.58 15.82 -7.59
CA TRP A 258 -8.26 14.84 -6.52
C TRP A 258 -6.81 14.93 -6.12
N LEU A 259 -6.53 15.12 -4.84
CA LEU A 259 -5.19 15.04 -4.28
C LEU A 259 -4.99 13.69 -3.58
N HIS A 260 -4.09 12.88 -4.12
CA HIS A 260 -3.58 11.66 -3.46
C HIS A 260 -2.18 11.94 -2.92
N VAL A 261 -1.94 11.56 -1.67
CA VAL A 261 -0.62 11.68 -1.03
C VAL A 261 0.00 10.30 -0.88
N ASP A 262 1.08 10.06 -1.61
CA ASP A 262 1.92 8.86 -1.48
C ASP A 262 3.01 9.11 -0.43
N ALA A 263 2.80 8.58 0.77
CA ALA A 263 3.75 8.58 1.87
C ALA A 263 4.26 7.15 2.16
N ALA A 264 4.41 6.34 1.13
CA ALA A 264 4.63 4.90 1.19
C ALA A 264 5.72 4.46 2.19
N MET A 265 6.82 5.21 2.31
CA MET A 265 7.85 4.96 3.32
C MET A 265 7.75 5.94 4.48
N SER A 266 7.79 7.23 4.18
CA SER A 266 7.98 8.27 5.18
C SER A 266 6.78 8.51 6.07
N GLY A 267 5.57 8.08 5.66
CA GLY A 267 4.37 8.19 6.49
C GLY A 267 4.52 7.57 7.88
N THR A 268 5.29 6.50 8.02
CA THR A 268 5.59 5.89 9.31
C THR A 268 6.33 6.85 10.26
N ALA A 269 7.11 7.80 9.76
CA ALA A 269 7.87 8.74 10.60
C ALA A 269 6.96 9.62 11.47
N ALA A 270 5.72 9.87 11.06
CA ALA A 270 4.75 10.65 11.82
C ALA A 270 4.29 9.99 13.14
N LEU A 271 4.64 8.72 13.37
CA LEU A 271 4.56 8.10 14.71
C LEU A 271 5.32 8.93 15.75
N CYS A 272 6.45 9.50 15.36
CA CYS A 272 7.26 10.38 16.20
C CYS A 272 6.79 11.83 16.03
N PRO A 273 6.35 12.51 17.10
CA PRO A 273 5.75 13.86 17.01
C PRO A 273 6.63 14.88 16.30
N GLU A 274 7.95 14.77 16.41
CA GLU A 274 8.92 15.69 15.78
C GLU A 274 8.92 15.62 14.24
N PHE A 275 8.39 14.54 13.65
CA PHE A 275 8.29 14.36 12.19
C PHE A 275 6.89 14.60 11.64
N ARG A 276 5.88 14.91 12.45
CA ARG A 276 4.50 15.14 11.99
C ARG A 276 4.35 16.27 10.99
N HIS A 277 5.29 17.22 11.00
CA HIS A 277 5.34 18.33 10.04
C HIS A 277 5.39 17.87 8.57
N ILE A 278 5.79 16.61 8.30
CA ILE A 278 5.76 16.05 6.93
C ILE A 278 4.32 15.92 6.40
N HIS A 279 3.33 15.95 7.28
CA HIS A 279 1.91 15.88 6.95
C HIS A 279 1.21 17.24 6.93
N ASP A 280 1.94 18.38 7.10
CA ASP A 280 1.35 19.71 7.10
C ASP A 280 0.62 19.98 5.76
N GLY A 281 -0.71 20.12 5.80
CA GLY A 281 -1.58 20.25 4.61
C GLY A 281 -2.27 18.95 4.19
N LEU A 282 -2.06 17.84 4.90
CA LEU A 282 -2.71 16.55 4.59
C LEU A 282 -4.25 16.61 4.75
N GLU A 283 -4.77 17.53 5.55
CA GLU A 283 -6.21 17.78 5.68
C GLU A 283 -6.89 18.23 4.38
N LEU A 284 -6.10 18.61 3.37
CA LEU A 284 -6.59 19.00 2.04
C LEU A 284 -6.56 17.84 1.04
N ALA A 285 -6.08 16.65 1.45
CA ALA A 285 -5.98 15.48 0.58
C ALA A 285 -7.31 14.71 0.52
N ASP A 286 -7.65 14.24 -0.68
CA ASP A 286 -8.78 13.31 -0.89
C ASP A 286 -8.40 11.87 -0.49
N SER A 287 -7.12 11.52 -0.58
CA SER A 287 -6.61 10.19 -0.21
C SER A 287 -5.14 10.20 0.18
N TYR A 288 -4.76 9.21 0.98
CA TYR A 288 -3.43 9.05 1.53
C TYR A 288 -3.06 7.57 1.64
N CYS A 289 -1.80 7.21 1.42
CA CYS A 289 -1.32 5.87 1.72
C CYS A 289 0.07 5.85 2.35
N PHE A 290 0.32 4.83 3.19
CA PHE A 290 1.65 4.51 3.69
C PHE A 290 1.80 3.00 3.89
N ASN A 291 3.05 2.51 3.84
CA ASN A 291 3.34 1.07 3.87
C ASN A 291 3.96 0.63 5.20
N PRO A 292 3.19 0.06 6.16
CA PRO A 292 3.76 -0.60 7.32
C PRO A 292 4.82 -1.64 6.99
N HIS A 293 4.72 -2.30 5.82
CA HIS A 293 5.69 -3.30 5.37
C HIS A 293 7.04 -2.72 4.93
N LYS A 294 7.17 -1.38 4.80
CA LYS A 294 8.46 -0.75 4.49
C LYS A 294 9.22 -0.37 5.76
N TRP A 295 8.59 0.36 6.71
CA TRP A 295 9.29 0.91 7.86
C TRP A 295 8.54 0.78 9.20
N MET A 296 7.60 -0.15 9.34
CA MET A 296 6.82 -0.30 10.57
C MET A 296 6.75 -1.75 11.05
N PHE A 297 7.89 -2.47 11.04
CA PHE A 297 8.07 -3.82 11.58
C PHE A 297 7.04 -4.86 11.11
N THR A 298 6.34 -4.59 10.01
CA THR A 298 5.29 -5.44 9.45
C THR A 298 5.80 -6.09 8.18
N ASN A 299 5.77 -7.42 8.10
CA ASN A 299 6.22 -8.13 6.90
C ASN A 299 5.33 -7.85 5.68
N PHE A 300 5.93 -7.91 4.50
CA PHE A 300 5.26 -7.74 3.21
C PHE A 300 4.12 -8.77 3.06
N ASP A 301 2.90 -8.41 2.62
CA ASP A 301 2.43 -7.13 2.13
C ASP A 301 1.46 -6.47 3.12
N CYS A 302 1.52 -5.14 3.26
CA CYS A 302 0.61 -4.35 4.08
C CYS A 302 0.79 -2.87 3.74
N ASP A 303 -0.21 -2.28 3.10
CA ASP A 303 -0.33 -0.86 2.79
C ASP A 303 -1.62 -0.33 3.42
N CYS A 304 -1.56 0.78 4.14
CA CYS A 304 -2.74 1.44 4.68
C CYS A 304 -3.15 2.57 3.75
N PHE A 305 -4.29 2.43 3.11
CA PHE A 305 -4.88 3.39 2.19
C PHE A 305 -6.10 4.03 2.81
N TYR A 306 -6.17 5.36 2.77
CA TYR A 306 -7.26 6.17 3.34
C TYR A 306 -7.88 7.08 2.28
N VAL A 307 -9.17 7.31 2.41
CA VAL A 307 -9.93 8.26 1.59
C VAL A 307 -10.80 9.14 2.48
N ALA A 308 -10.93 10.42 2.13
CA ALA A 308 -11.79 11.38 2.82
C ALA A 308 -13.28 11.23 2.43
N ASP A 309 -13.55 10.64 1.26
CA ASP A 309 -14.89 10.32 0.76
C ASP A 309 -14.92 8.85 0.30
N ARG A 310 -15.43 7.97 1.19
CA ARG A 310 -15.57 6.54 0.87
C ARG A 310 -16.59 6.28 -0.23
N ALA A 311 -17.60 7.13 -0.37
CA ALA A 311 -18.64 6.93 -1.38
C ALA A 311 -18.07 7.10 -2.79
N ALA A 312 -17.16 8.06 -2.99
CA ALA A 312 -16.47 8.23 -4.28
C ALA A 312 -15.66 7.00 -4.66
N LEU A 313 -14.93 6.38 -3.69
CA LEU A 313 -14.16 5.16 -3.91
C LEU A 313 -15.06 3.96 -4.18
N ILE A 314 -16.05 3.72 -3.31
CA ILE A 314 -16.95 2.57 -3.40
C ILE A 314 -17.74 2.61 -4.70
N ASN A 315 -18.34 3.75 -5.06
CA ASN A 315 -19.10 3.88 -6.30
C ASN A 315 -18.25 3.66 -7.56
N ALA A 316 -16.96 3.96 -7.50
CA ALA A 316 -16.04 3.74 -8.61
C ALA A 316 -15.64 2.27 -8.80
N LEU A 317 -15.66 1.45 -7.73
CA LEU A 317 -15.12 0.08 -7.72
C LEU A 317 -16.18 -1.00 -7.56
N THR A 318 -17.37 -0.67 -7.02
CA THR A 318 -18.38 -1.68 -6.65
C THR A 318 -19.02 -2.32 -7.85
N ILE A 319 -19.09 -3.65 -7.81
CA ILE A 319 -19.98 -4.48 -8.64
C ILE A 319 -20.83 -5.32 -7.69
N LEU A 320 -22.15 -5.02 -7.59
CA LEU A 320 -23.07 -5.67 -6.67
C LEU A 320 -23.92 -6.74 -7.38
N PRO A 321 -23.41 -7.94 -7.67
CA PRO A 321 -24.23 -9.04 -8.13
C PRO A 321 -25.18 -9.50 -7.02
N GLU A 322 -26.34 -10.02 -7.39
CA GLU A 322 -27.43 -10.37 -6.48
C GLU A 322 -27.00 -11.31 -5.34
N TYR A 323 -26.09 -12.27 -5.62
CA TYR A 323 -25.62 -13.25 -4.64
C TYR A 323 -24.70 -12.67 -3.54
N LEU A 324 -24.24 -11.42 -3.68
CA LEU A 324 -23.40 -10.72 -2.70
C LEU A 324 -24.19 -9.70 -1.87
N ARG A 325 -25.47 -9.50 -2.13
CA ARG A 325 -26.32 -8.61 -1.35
C ARG A 325 -26.66 -9.26 -0.01
N ASN A 326 -26.60 -8.49 1.05
CA ASN A 326 -27.05 -8.89 2.38
C ASN A 326 -27.61 -7.70 3.14
N GLU A 327 -28.51 -7.95 4.10
CA GLU A 327 -29.21 -6.89 4.84
C GLU A 327 -28.28 -5.94 5.57
N ALA A 328 -27.16 -6.44 6.13
CA ALA A 328 -26.20 -5.63 6.86
C ALA A 328 -25.47 -4.63 5.95
N THR A 329 -25.06 -5.08 4.75
CA THR A 329 -24.43 -4.23 3.72
C THR A 329 -25.41 -3.20 3.18
N GLU A 330 -26.65 -3.62 2.83
CA GLU A 330 -27.67 -2.73 2.28
C GLU A 330 -28.11 -1.65 3.27
N SER A 331 -28.09 -1.93 4.57
CA SER A 331 -28.38 -0.95 5.62
C SER A 331 -27.25 0.06 5.86
N GLY A 332 -26.07 -0.14 5.28
CA GLY A 332 -24.88 0.67 5.55
C GLY A 332 -24.30 0.51 6.95
N SER A 333 -24.73 -0.52 7.71
CA SER A 333 -24.31 -0.74 9.10
C SER A 333 -22.94 -1.43 9.23
N VAL A 334 -22.41 -1.95 8.13
CA VAL A 334 -21.12 -2.65 8.09
C VAL A 334 -20.28 -2.21 6.88
N ILE A 335 -18.98 -2.45 6.97
CA ILE A 335 -18.04 -2.21 5.88
C ILE A 335 -17.79 -3.54 5.16
N ASP A 336 -17.90 -3.53 3.83
CA ASP A 336 -17.45 -4.63 2.98
C ASP A 336 -16.23 -4.19 2.19
N TYR A 337 -15.04 -4.56 2.66
CA TYR A 337 -13.77 -4.12 2.09
C TYR A 337 -13.49 -4.57 0.65
N ARG A 338 -14.24 -5.56 0.14
CA ARG A 338 -14.17 -5.94 -1.28
C ARG A 338 -14.48 -4.78 -2.23
N ASP A 339 -15.29 -3.82 -1.76
CA ASP A 339 -15.74 -2.67 -2.54
C ASP A 339 -14.77 -1.47 -2.44
N TRP A 340 -13.67 -1.62 -1.68
CA TRP A 340 -12.66 -0.57 -1.44
C TRP A 340 -11.36 -0.80 -2.22
N GLN A 341 -11.26 -1.89 -2.97
CA GLN A 341 -10.05 -2.33 -3.66
C GLN A 341 -10.37 -3.09 -4.96
N VAL A 342 -9.33 -3.30 -5.79
CA VAL A 342 -9.48 -4.03 -7.05
C VAL A 342 -9.75 -5.53 -6.83
N PRO A 343 -8.97 -6.28 -6.00
CA PRO A 343 -9.23 -7.70 -5.82
C PRO A 343 -10.42 -7.97 -4.90
N LEU A 344 -11.29 -8.91 -5.30
CA LEU A 344 -12.35 -9.41 -4.43
C LEU A 344 -11.78 -10.14 -3.21
N GLY A 345 -10.84 -11.05 -3.46
CA GLY A 345 -10.21 -11.87 -2.43
C GLY A 345 -9.25 -11.08 -1.56
N ARG A 346 -9.36 -11.24 -0.22
CA ARG A 346 -8.55 -10.50 0.74
C ARG A 346 -7.97 -11.41 1.81
N ARG A 347 -6.68 -11.22 2.11
CA ARG A 347 -5.98 -11.83 3.26
C ARG A 347 -6.37 -11.08 4.54
N PHE A 348 -6.25 -11.74 5.68
CA PHE A 348 -6.44 -11.12 6.99
C PHE A 348 -5.19 -10.34 7.42
N ARG A 349 -4.81 -9.30 6.64
CA ARG A 349 -3.59 -8.49 6.87
C ARG A 349 -3.62 -7.72 8.19
N ALA A 350 -4.80 -7.31 8.63
CA ALA A 350 -4.96 -6.57 9.87
C ALA A 350 -4.43 -7.34 11.10
N LEU A 351 -4.45 -8.68 11.07
CA LEU A 351 -4.01 -9.47 12.22
C LEU A 351 -2.52 -9.26 12.52
N LYS A 352 -1.65 -9.32 11.52
CA LYS A 352 -0.20 -9.09 11.73
C LYS A 352 0.11 -7.65 12.14
N LEU A 353 -0.59 -6.68 11.56
CA LEU A 353 -0.46 -5.27 11.93
C LEU A 353 -0.90 -5.04 13.39
N TRP A 354 -2.02 -5.63 13.80
CA TRP A 354 -2.47 -5.59 15.19
C TRP A 354 -1.47 -6.20 16.15
N PHE A 355 -0.81 -7.33 15.79
CA PHE A 355 0.27 -7.93 16.59
C PHE A 355 1.43 -6.97 16.78
N VAL A 356 1.86 -6.28 15.72
CA VAL A 356 2.92 -5.27 15.78
C VAL A 356 2.54 -4.11 16.70
N LEU A 357 1.36 -3.51 16.48
CA LEU A 357 0.88 -2.39 17.28
C LEU A 357 0.73 -2.75 18.76
N ARG A 358 0.19 -3.93 19.06
CA ARG A 358 0.00 -4.39 20.43
C ARG A 358 1.29 -4.77 21.14
N HIS A 359 2.26 -5.29 20.39
CA HIS A 359 3.53 -5.74 20.97
C HIS A 359 4.46 -4.56 21.27
N TYR A 360 4.63 -3.65 20.35
CA TYR A 360 5.55 -2.52 20.52
C TYR A 360 4.90 -1.33 21.21
N GLY A 361 3.62 -1.09 20.98
CA GLY A 361 2.96 0.15 21.38
C GLY A 361 3.53 1.38 20.66
N ALA A 362 2.97 2.55 20.89
CA ALA A 362 3.45 3.80 20.29
C ALA A 362 4.90 4.10 20.70
N GLU A 363 5.21 3.97 22.00
CA GLU A 363 6.57 4.24 22.52
C GLU A 363 7.63 3.32 21.91
N GLY A 364 7.34 2.00 21.80
CA GLY A 364 8.26 1.05 21.20
C GLY A 364 8.47 1.27 19.71
N LEU A 365 7.42 1.64 18.98
CA LEU A 365 7.53 1.97 17.55
C LEU A 365 8.34 3.25 17.31
N CYS A 366 8.19 4.27 18.15
CA CYS A 366 9.00 5.50 18.08
C CYS A 366 10.46 5.26 18.50
N PHE A 367 10.71 4.33 19.44
CA PHE A 367 12.07 4.03 19.91
C PHE A 367 12.91 3.35 18.84
N HIS A 368 12.34 2.47 18.03
CA HIS A 368 13.03 1.69 17.01
C HIS A 368 13.01 2.35 15.62
#